data_ab94b1e4109da554eb3cbfd766ec024f
#
_entry.id   ab94b1e4109da554eb3cbfd766ec024f
#
_cell.length_a   1.000
_cell.length_b   1.000
_cell.length_c   1.000
_cell.angle_alpha   90.00
_cell.angle_beta   90.00
_cell.angle_gamma   90.00
#
_symmetry.space_group_name_H-M   'P 1'
#
loop_
_entity.id
_entity.type
_entity.pdbx_description
1 polymer ?
#
loop_
_entity_poly.entity_id
_entity_poly.type
_entity_poly.pdbx_seq_one_letter_code
_entity_poly.pdbx_strand_id
1 'polypeptide(L)'
;MNSPLVALLLGLTATSAALAAPATTGTAALEALLACKAGSDFTEAQVEAAFHAAGLSRDPGSVFEPKDTPVALYGGTVASADVSISRPYKSLHVYLKGVDHQRLARSWGVTRVNEAADTEEPSYLKKVDARHTLHVGAGDDYEGYSAAVTCQIEA
;
A
#
# COMPACT_ATOMS: atom_id res chain seq x y z
N MET A 1 -1.47 15.60 -72.69
CA MET A 1 -0.58 16.00 -71.58
C MET A 1 -1.41 15.99 -70.31
N ASN A 2 -1.38 14.85 -69.59
CA ASN A 2 -2.22 14.62 -68.39
C ASN A 2 -1.31 14.47 -67.20
N SER A 3 -1.40 15.42 -66.27
CA SER A 3 -0.70 15.32 -64.95
C SER A 3 -1.65 14.69 -63.94
N PRO A 4 -1.23 13.71 -63.17
CA PRO A 4 -2.02 13.20 -62.04
C PRO A 4 -1.69 13.99 -60.76
N LEU A 5 -2.74 14.45 -60.13
CA LEU A 5 -2.72 14.99 -58.75
C LEU A 5 -2.46 13.86 -57.75
N VAL A 6 -1.38 13.96 -57.03
CA VAL A 6 -1.10 13.11 -55.87
C VAL A 6 -1.71 13.76 -54.64
N ALA A 7 -2.75 13.14 -54.10
CA ALA A 7 -3.37 13.53 -52.84
C ALA A 7 -2.58 12.92 -51.67
N LEU A 8 -1.91 13.75 -50.88
CA LEU A 8 -1.17 13.37 -49.69
C LEU A 8 -2.14 13.36 -48.50
N LEU A 9 -2.55 12.18 -48.05
CA LEU A 9 -3.33 11.97 -46.83
C LEU A 9 -2.37 12.00 -45.62
N LEU A 10 -2.37 13.12 -44.88
CA LEU A 10 -1.75 13.17 -43.55
C LEU A 10 -2.67 12.51 -42.53
N GLY A 11 -2.32 11.32 -42.11
CA GLY A 11 -2.92 10.65 -40.96
C GLY A 11 -2.49 11.30 -39.64
N LEU A 12 -3.40 12.00 -38.97
CA LEU A 12 -3.22 12.41 -37.58
C LEU A 12 -3.39 11.16 -36.66
N THR A 13 -2.30 10.62 -36.17
CA THR A 13 -2.35 9.67 -35.05
C THR A 13 -2.45 10.46 -33.74
N ALA A 14 -3.64 10.50 -33.16
CA ALA A 14 -3.86 11.01 -31.83
C ALA A 14 -3.29 10.01 -30.80
N THR A 15 -2.11 10.25 -30.30
CA THR A 15 -1.53 9.56 -29.15
C THR A 15 -2.26 10.05 -27.89
N SER A 16 -3.18 9.22 -27.38
CA SER A 16 -3.77 9.42 -26.06
C SER A 16 -2.70 9.17 -25.00
N ALA A 17 -2.04 10.21 -24.53
CA ALA A 17 -1.24 10.14 -23.31
C ALA A 17 -2.20 9.91 -22.13
N ALA A 18 -2.21 8.70 -21.59
CA ALA A 18 -2.82 8.44 -20.32
C ALA A 18 -2.09 9.32 -19.28
N LEU A 19 -2.75 10.34 -18.76
CA LEU A 19 -2.28 11.10 -17.62
C LEU A 19 -2.24 10.14 -16.42
N ALA A 20 -1.06 9.59 -16.14
CA ALA A 20 -0.79 9.01 -14.84
C ALA A 20 -0.98 10.15 -13.82
N ALA A 21 -1.93 9.99 -12.91
CA ALA A 21 -2.09 10.90 -11.78
C ALA A 21 -0.72 11.01 -11.07
N PRO A 22 -0.27 12.22 -10.72
CA PRO A 22 0.98 12.38 -9.99
C PRO A 22 0.88 11.57 -8.70
N ALA A 23 1.76 10.56 -8.54
CA ALA A 23 1.97 9.94 -7.25
C ALA A 23 2.32 11.07 -6.28
N THR A 24 1.47 11.29 -5.27
CA THR A 24 1.73 12.27 -4.24
C THR A 24 3.05 11.90 -3.59
N THR A 25 4.04 12.75 -3.66
CA THR A 25 5.41 12.53 -3.15
C THR A 25 5.43 12.11 -1.67
N GLY A 26 4.32 12.30 -0.96
CA GLY A 26 4.13 11.91 0.43
C GLY A 26 3.95 10.41 0.67
N THR A 27 3.32 9.65 -0.24
CA THR A 27 3.09 8.20 -0.03
C THR A 27 4.33 7.35 -0.30
N ALA A 28 5.29 7.85 -1.08
CA ALA A 28 6.49 7.10 -1.45
C ALA A 28 7.33 6.65 -0.23
N ALA A 29 7.43 7.48 0.80
CA ALA A 29 8.13 7.13 2.02
C ALA A 29 7.40 6.02 2.79
N LEU A 30 6.08 6.11 2.89
CA LEU A 30 5.23 5.09 3.52
C LEU A 30 5.28 3.77 2.74
N GLU A 31 5.20 3.80 1.42
CA GLU A 31 5.35 2.62 0.56
C GLU A 31 6.71 1.94 0.73
N ALA A 32 7.78 2.74 0.87
CA ALA A 32 9.13 2.22 1.09
C ALA A 32 9.25 1.46 2.44
N LEU A 33 8.59 1.94 3.49
CA LEU A 33 8.54 1.28 4.80
C LEU A 33 7.69 0.01 4.75
N LEU A 34 6.50 0.09 4.13
CA LEU A 34 5.58 -1.04 3.97
C LEU A 34 6.13 -2.14 3.04
N ALA A 35 7.07 -1.81 2.15
CA ALA A 35 7.75 -2.82 1.32
C ALA A 35 8.54 -3.84 2.16
N CYS A 36 8.77 -3.57 3.44
CA CYS A 36 9.36 -4.48 4.42
C CYS A 36 10.65 -5.14 3.92
N LYS A 37 11.56 -4.33 3.35
CA LYS A 37 12.77 -4.84 2.68
C LYS A 37 13.72 -5.51 3.65
N ALA A 38 14.38 -6.58 3.20
CA ALA A 38 15.42 -7.27 3.95
C ALA A 38 16.48 -6.29 4.49
N GLY A 39 16.82 -6.43 5.76
CA GLY A 39 17.81 -5.58 6.43
C GLY A 39 17.39 -4.13 6.68
N SER A 40 16.16 -3.73 6.31
CA SER A 40 15.63 -2.42 6.69
C SER A 40 15.30 -2.37 8.19
N ASP A 41 15.22 -1.17 8.73
CA ASP A 41 14.70 -0.92 10.07
C ASP A 41 14.01 0.44 10.10
N PHE A 42 13.17 0.68 11.09
CA PHE A 42 12.53 1.95 11.30
C PHE A 42 12.42 2.30 12.78
N THR A 43 12.37 3.58 13.05
CA THR A 43 12.01 4.13 14.37
C THR A 43 10.58 4.67 14.29
N GLU A 44 9.93 4.82 15.44
CA GLU A 44 8.61 5.43 15.53
C GLU A 44 8.59 6.82 14.84
N ALA A 45 9.58 7.65 15.13
CA ALA A 45 9.68 8.98 14.52
C ALA A 45 9.79 8.96 12.99
N GLN A 46 10.48 7.97 12.40
CA GLN A 46 10.54 7.82 10.95
C GLN A 46 9.20 7.43 10.36
N VAL A 47 8.46 6.54 11.03
CA VAL A 47 7.12 6.12 10.59
C VAL A 47 6.14 7.27 10.71
N GLU A 48 6.13 7.98 11.84
CA GLU A 48 5.27 9.16 12.04
C GLU A 48 5.55 10.24 10.99
N ALA A 49 6.83 10.50 10.69
CA ALA A 49 7.20 11.44 9.62
C ALA A 49 6.66 10.99 8.24
N ALA A 50 6.70 9.68 7.94
CA ALA A 50 6.14 9.14 6.70
C ALA A 50 4.60 9.25 6.68
N PHE A 51 3.91 9.02 7.80
CA PHE A 51 2.48 9.23 7.94
C PHE A 51 2.08 10.68 7.68
N HIS A 52 2.74 11.63 8.34
CA HIS A 52 2.48 13.05 8.13
C HIS A 52 2.76 13.49 6.70
N ALA A 53 3.86 13.03 6.09
CA ALA A 53 4.16 13.30 4.69
C ALA A 53 3.10 12.74 3.74
N ALA A 54 2.48 11.62 4.09
CA ALA A 54 1.37 11.02 3.34
C ALA A 54 0.02 11.74 3.56
N GLY A 55 -0.07 12.68 4.50
CA GLY A 55 -1.31 13.40 4.82
C GLY A 55 -2.15 12.72 5.92
N LEU A 56 -1.53 11.82 6.68
CA LEU A 56 -2.17 11.23 7.86
C LEU A 56 -1.83 12.02 9.12
N SER A 57 -2.76 12.09 10.05
CA SER A 57 -2.57 12.71 11.36
C SER A 57 -3.32 11.94 12.42
N ARG A 58 -2.95 12.11 13.68
CA ARG A 58 -3.65 11.50 14.82
C ARG A 58 -3.85 12.49 15.96
N ASP A 59 -4.91 12.30 16.72
CA ASP A 59 -5.06 12.87 18.05
C ASP A 59 -4.27 12.06 19.08
N PRO A 60 -3.88 12.62 20.21
CA PRO A 60 -3.17 11.88 21.26
C PRO A 60 -3.92 10.61 21.69
N GLY A 61 -3.27 9.46 21.55
CA GLY A 61 -3.82 8.16 21.94
C GLY A 61 -4.71 7.48 20.90
N SER A 62 -4.84 8.06 19.69
CA SER A 62 -5.56 7.45 18.56
C SER A 62 -4.64 6.95 17.45
N VAL A 63 -5.20 6.27 16.46
CA VAL A 63 -4.50 5.85 15.24
C VAL A 63 -4.33 7.03 14.27
N PHE A 64 -3.47 6.90 13.29
CA PHE A 64 -3.32 7.87 12.20
C PHE A 64 -4.44 7.70 11.18
N GLU A 65 -5.06 8.79 10.79
CA GLU A 65 -6.14 8.82 9.78
C GLU A 65 -5.90 9.93 8.75
N PRO A 66 -6.47 9.81 7.52
CA PRO A 66 -6.47 10.91 6.56
C PRO A 66 -7.16 12.14 7.14
N LYS A 67 -6.48 13.30 7.12
CA LYS A 67 -7.02 14.52 7.74
C LYS A 67 -8.02 15.25 6.85
N ASP A 68 -7.58 15.66 5.67
CA ASP A 68 -8.36 16.58 4.82
C ASP A 68 -8.76 15.94 3.48
N THR A 69 -7.93 15.03 2.98
CA THR A 69 -8.13 14.38 1.69
C THR A 69 -7.85 12.87 1.80
N PRO A 70 -8.57 12.04 1.03
CA PRO A 70 -8.27 10.62 0.96
C PRO A 70 -6.81 10.37 0.53
N VAL A 71 -6.12 9.51 1.23
CA VAL A 71 -4.75 9.09 0.90
C VAL A 71 -4.82 7.80 0.08
N ALA A 72 -4.46 7.89 -1.21
CA ALA A 72 -4.45 6.73 -2.10
C ALA A 72 -3.19 5.88 -1.85
N LEU A 73 -3.39 4.56 -1.68
CA LEU A 73 -2.31 3.60 -1.49
C LEU A 73 -2.71 2.23 -2.06
N TYR A 74 -1.84 1.62 -2.86
CA TYR A 74 -2.03 0.27 -3.44
C TYR A 74 -3.36 0.03 -4.18
N GLY A 75 -3.91 1.07 -4.77
CA GLY A 75 -5.16 1.00 -5.53
C GLY A 75 -6.44 1.17 -4.68
N GLY A 76 -6.30 1.46 -3.40
CA GLY A 76 -7.37 1.83 -2.49
C GLY A 76 -7.10 3.15 -1.79
N THR A 77 -7.77 3.37 -0.68
CA THR A 77 -7.56 4.52 0.20
C THR A 77 -7.23 4.06 1.62
N VAL A 78 -6.34 4.79 2.29
CA VAL A 78 -6.03 4.53 3.69
C VAL A 78 -7.26 4.81 4.54
N ALA A 79 -7.66 3.85 5.37
CA ALA A 79 -8.66 4.02 6.41
C ALA A 79 -8.00 4.57 7.67
N SER A 80 -6.97 3.88 8.13
CA SER A 80 -6.15 4.25 9.28
C SER A 80 -4.76 3.62 9.16
N ALA A 81 -3.84 4.07 10.00
CA ALA A 81 -2.50 3.49 10.12
C ALA A 81 -2.03 3.54 11.57
N ASP A 82 -1.14 2.63 11.93
CA ASP A 82 -0.59 2.54 13.26
C ASP A 82 0.86 2.04 13.24
N VAL A 83 1.61 2.38 14.29
CA VAL A 83 2.97 1.89 14.52
C VAL A 83 3.08 1.41 15.96
N SER A 84 3.58 0.21 16.13
CA SER A 84 3.86 -0.37 17.44
C SER A 84 5.34 -0.70 17.55
N ILE A 85 5.99 -0.13 18.57
CA ILE A 85 7.40 -0.38 18.90
C ILE A 85 7.43 -1.08 20.26
N SER A 86 7.31 -2.39 20.24
CA SER A 86 7.34 -3.21 21.45
C SER A 86 8.22 -4.44 21.23
N ARG A 87 8.98 -4.85 22.26
CA ARG A 87 9.74 -6.11 22.17
C ARG A 87 8.80 -7.31 22.26
N PRO A 88 9.02 -8.36 21.47
CA PRO A 88 10.15 -8.55 20.56
C PRO A 88 9.96 -7.97 19.15
N TYR A 89 8.88 -7.24 18.86
CA TYR A 89 8.53 -6.82 17.49
C TYR A 89 8.37 -5.31 17.37
N LYS A 90 8.70 -4.81 16.18
CA LYS A 90 8.26 -3.53 15.67
C LYS A 90 7.27 -3.80 14.54
N SER A 91 6.16 -3.11 14.50
CA SER A 91 5.15 -3.30 13.47
C SER A 91 4.65 -1.97 12.94
N LEU A 92 4.53 -1.90 11.62
CA LEU A 92 3.88 -0.82 10.91
C LEU A 92 2.63 -1.40 10.24
N HIS A 93 1.47 -0.87 10.57
CA HIS A 93 0.17 -1.31 10.06
C HIS A 93 -0.48 -0.21 9.23
N VAL A 94 -1.07 -0.59 8.10
CA VAL A 94 -1.93 0.29 7.31
C VAL A 94 -3.18 -0.47 6.92
N TYR A 95 -4.32 0.12 7.20
CA TYR A 95 -5.64 -0.41 6.90
C TYR A 95 -6.22 0.31 5.69
N LEU A 96 -6.71 -0.45 4.71
CA LEU A 96 -7.10 0.06 3.40
C LEU A 96 -8.56 -0.21 3.11
N LYS A 97 -9.24 0.75 2.46
CA LYS A 97 -10.58 0.62 1.89
C LYS A 97 -10.50 0.41 0.38
N GLY A 98 -11.44 -0.37 -0.17
CA GLY A 98 -11.57 -0.56 -1.61
C GLY A 98 -10.48 -1.42 -2.25
N VAL A 99 -9.74 -2.22 -1.48
CA VAL A 99 -8.71 -3.15 -1.96
C VAL A 99 -9.11 -4.57 -1.65
N ASP A 100 -9.02 -5.44 -2.64
CA ASP A 100 -9.10 -6.89 -2.44
C ASP A 100 -7.75 -7.39 -1.88
N HIS A 101 -7.76 -7.85 -0.63
CA HIS A 101 -6.57 -8.31 0.08
C HIS A 101 -5.90 -9.51 -0.62
N GLN A 102 -6.67 -10.42 -1.23
CA GLN A 102 -6.13 -11.58 -1.93
C GLN A 102 -5.40 -11.16 -3.21
N ARG A 103 -5.98 -10.19 -3.95
CA ARG A 103 -5.34 -9.62 -5.14
C ARG A 103 -4.06 -8.89 -4.77
N LEU A 104 -4.07 -8.11 -3.70
CA LEU A 104 -2.91 -7.40 -3.18
C LEU A 104 -1.80 -8.39 -2.79
N ALA A 105 -2.13 -9.42 -2.00
CA ALA A 105 -1.19 -10.46 -1.60
C ALA A 105 -0.54 -11.17 -2.81
N ARG A 106 -1.34 -11.54 -3.81
CA ARG A 106 -0.81 -12.14 -5.05
C ARG A 106 0.14 -11.22 -5.79
N SER A 107 -0.17 -9.92 -5.88
CA SER A 107 0.69 -8.94 -6.58
C SER A 107 2.06 -8.79 -5.91
N TRP A 108 2.16 -9.06 -4.63
CA TRP A 108 3.41 -8.99 -3.86
C TRP A 108 4.11 -10.34 -3.68
N GLY A 109 3.55 -11.41 -4.24
CA GLY A 109 4.07 -12.77 -4.07
C GLY A 109 4.02 -13.23 -2.61
N VAL A 110 2.98 -12.83 -1.88
CA VAL A 110 2.71 -13.26 -0.51
C VAL A 110 1.87 -14.52 -0.57
N THR A 111 2.31 -15.57 0.11
CA THR A 111 1.62 -16.87 0.11
C THR A 111 0.61 -16.94 1.24
N ARG A 112 -0.50 -17.64 0.97
CA ARG A 112 -1.49 -17.93 2.00
C ARG A 112 -0.87 -18.80 3.09
N VAL A 113 -1.05 -18.43 4.34
CA VAL A 113 -0.74 -19.28 5.47
C VAL A 113 -1.98 -20.14 5.73
N ASN A 114 -1.81 -21.46 5.67
CA ASN A 114 -2.86 -22.37 6.13
C ASN A 114 -2.83 -22.34 7.67
N GLU A 115 -3.58 -21.44 8.23
CA GLU A 115 -3.95 -21.53 9.62
C GLU A 115 -4.97 -22.66 9.77
N ALA A 116 -5.00 -23.27 10.95
CA ALA A 116 -5.91 -24.39 11.24
C ALA A 116 -7.34 -24.02 10.82
N ALA A 117 -8.12 -25.02 10.42
CA ALA A 117 -9.42 -24.90 9.75
C ALA A 117 -10.49 -24.03 10.45
N ASP A 118 -10.18 -23.46 11.60
CA ASP A 118 -11.08 -22.67 12.44
C ASP A 118 -10.91 -21.15 12.30
N THR A 119 -9.98 -20.66 11.48
CA THR A 119 -9.86 -19.21 11.24
C THR A 119 -10.67 -18.81 10.02
N GLU A 120 -11.67 -17.95 10.25
CA GLU A 120 -12.65 -17.53 9.26
C GLU A 120 -12.04 -16.73 8.11
N GLU A 121 -10.87 -16.09 8.30
CA GLU A 121 -10.27 -15.19 7.30
C GLU A 121 -8.84 -15.62 6.92
N PRO A 122 -8.57 -15.78 5.61
CA PRO A 122 -7.24 -16.17 5.16
C PRO A 122 -6.25 -15.02 5.36
N SER A 123 -5.19 -15.25 6.12
CA SER A 123 -4.04 -14.36 6.17
C SER A 123 -2.96 -14.80 5.18
N TYR A 124 -2.22 -13.82 4.67
CA TYR A 124 -1.12 -14.01 3.74
C TYR A 124 0.17 -13.50 4.37
N LEU A 125 1.22 -14.31 4.31
CA LEU A 125 2.47 -14.01 4.95
C LEU A 125 3.63 -14.28 4.01
N LYS A 126 4.61 -13.38 4.02
CA LYS A 126 5.89 -13.55 3.34
C LYS A 126 7.01 -13.26 4.31
N LYS A 127 7.80 -14.29 4.63
CA LYS A 127 9.06 -14.08 5.34
C LYS A 127 10.07 -13.51 4.35
N VAL A 128 10.46 -12.27 4.55
CA VAL A 128 11.38 -11.56 3.67
C VAL A 128 12.82 -11.94 3.99
N ASP A 129 13.15 -12.01 5.30
CA ASP A 129 14.41 -12.54 5.83
C ASP A 129 14.19 -13.10 7.26
N ALA A 130 15.26 -13.33 8.01
CA ALA A 130 15.17 -13.89 9.35
C ALA A 130 14.37 -13.02 10.33
N ARG A 131 14.33 -11.68 10.11
CA ARG A 131 13.71 -10.69 11.00
C ARG A 131 12.47 -10.03 10.41
N HIS A 132 12.32 -10.01 9.08
CA HIS A 132 11.30 -9.23 8.40
C HIS A 132 10.18 -10.13 7.88
N THR A 133 8.96 -9.78 8.23
CA THR A 133 7.76 -10.46 7.77
C THR A 133 6.75 -9.44 7.25
N LEU A 134 6.27 -9.68 6.03
CA LEU A 134 5.20 -8.93 5.42
C LEU A 134 3.90 -9.73 5.56
N HIS A 135 2.87 -9.09 6.10
CA HIS A 135 1.53 -9.65 6.20
C HIS A 135 0.55 -8.87 5.34
N VAL A 136 -0.39 -9.59 4.74
CA VAL A 136 -1.58 -9.01 4.12
C VAL A 136 -2.79 -9.76 4.69
N GLY A 137 -3.59 -9.06 5.47
CA GLY A 137 -4.79 -9.58 6.11
C GLY A 137 -6.06 -9.18 5.38
N ALA A 138 -7.13 -9.91 5.65
CA ALA A 138 -8.47 -9.55 5.28
C ALA A 138 -8.91 -8.26 5.97
N GLY A 139 -9.96 -7.66 5.46
CA GLY A 139 -10.60 -6.51 6.06
C GLY A 139 -11.45 -6.87 7.28
N ASP A 140 -11.90 -5.86 7.95
CA ASP A 140 -12.91 -5.94 8.99
C ASP A 140 -14.04 -4.95 8.63
N ASP A 141 -15.21 -5.49 8.31
CA ASP A 141 -16.37 -4.68 7.92
C ASP A 141 -16.87 -3.80 9.09
N TYR A 142 -16.68 -4.25 10.33
CA TYR A 142 -17.07 -3.48 11.51
C TYR A 142 -16.13 -2.29 11.71
N GLU A 143 -14.84 -2.46 11.45
CA GLU A 143 -13.85 -1.38 11.52
C GLU A 143 -13.75 -0.58 10.19
N GLY A 144 -14.45 -1.03 9.15
CA GLY A 144 -14.64 -0.29 7.90
C GLY A 144 -13.43 -0.27 6.98
N TYR A 145 -12.60 -1.31 6.99
CA TYR A 145 -11.52 -1.51 6.01
C TYR A 145 -11.62 -2.87 5.32
N SER A 146 -11.03 -3.01 4.14
CA SER A 146 -11.13 -4.21 3.30
C SER A 146 -9.82 -5.01 3.20
N ALA A 147 -8.70 -4.42 3.61
CA ALA A 147 -7.40 -5.07 3.67
C ALA A 147 -6.52 -4.42 4.73
N ALA A 148 -5.65 -5.21 5.36
CA ALA A 148 -4.60 -4.76 6.24
C ALA A 148 -3.22 -5.15 5.69
N VAL A 149 -2.28 -4.22 5.71
CA VAL A 149 -0.89 -4.45 5.34
C VAL A 149 0.00 -4.17 6.55
N THR A 150 0.86 -5.13 6.88
CA THR A 150 1.76 -5.02 8.02
C THR A 150 3.18 -5.38 7.64
N CYS A 151 4.12 -4.48 7.90
CA CYS A 151 5.53 -4.82 7.98
C CYS A 151 5.91 -5.05 9.44
N GLN A 152 6.37 -6.26 9.75
CA GLN A 152 6.81 -6.65 11.08
C GLN A 152 8.30 -6.95 11.08
N ILE A 153 9.02 -6.40 12.05
CA ILE A 153 10.46 -6.61 12.25
C ILE A 153 10.68 -7.18 13.65
N GLU A 154 11.35 -8.32 13.72
CA GLU A 154 11.79 -8.91 14.98
C GLU A 154 13.02 -8.16 15.51
N ALA A 155 12.98 -7.72 16.77
CA ALA A 155 13.99 -6.87 17.41
C ALA A 155 15.19 -7.66 17.93
#